data_f2de0747f6630541b22a01652e2c7a46
#
_entry.id   f2de0747f6630541b22a01652e2c7a46
#
_cell.length_a   1.000
_cell.length_b   1.000
_cell.length_c   1.000
_cell.angle_alpha   90.00
_cell.angle_beta   90.00
_cell.angle_gamma   90.00
#
_symmetry.space_group_name_H-M   'P 1'
#
loop_
_entity.id
_entity.type
_entity.pdbx_description
1 polymer ?
#
loop_
_entity_poly.entity_id
_entity_poly.type
_entity_poly.pdbx_seq_one_letter_code
_entity_poly.pdbx_strand_id
1 'polypeptide(L)'
;MDRRTLLKLAGALAVTGLPSRSATAAGMRVVVAGAGIVGASIAWHLAKGGARVTVIDKAGPASHASRGTFAWINATWAKQPRHYHRLSQDGVSNWNTLAEELDIPVRWGGSIEWFDSADRQARLAQQIREQVEWGEPARMVPGEELAALEPEVEFGEVDTVALSPNDGAVDPVLATNRLLDAARDFGATLAFPCELEDAEFGSNALEAVVTSCGRIEADRLVLATGAAADLPRKFAGIDIPQRTTPGIIAITEPLEPMLNHIVVAPGIHMHQRGDGRIVLGEQEGAPDTHQARLRGRPNEFPLQTVADQHGERMLAIARRFLPAIDGARFENVYIGWRPLPLDGHPVLGASPERPDVYLAIMHSGVSLAPIAGQFAAREIISGETLPRLDVYRPDRDFELIRRY
;
A
#
# COMPACT_ATOMS: atom_id res chain seq x y z
N MET A 1 -6.46 -34.12 53.96
CA MET A 1 -5.33 -33.63 53.10
C MET A 1 -5.45 -32.10 53.14
N ASP A 2 -4.45 -31.48 53.73
CA ASP A 2 -4.38 -30.08 54.08
C ASP A 2 -4.07 -29.21 52.86
N ARG A 3 -4.73 -28.07 52.73
CA ARG A 3 -4.56 -27.09 51.65
C ARG A 3 -3.12 -26.58 51.47
N ARG A 4 -2.25 -26.79 52.46
CA ARG A 4 -0.84 -26.43 52.45
C ARG A 4 0.04 -27.41 51.69
N THR A 5 -0.40 -28.65 51.45
CA THR A 5 0.37 -29.68 50.72
C THR A 5 0.13 -29.59 49.22
N LEU A 6 -0.97 -28.98 48.74
CA LEU A 6 -1.27 -28.75 47.34
C LEU A 6 -0.48 -27.58 46.72
N LEU A 7 0.03 -26.66 47.54
CA LEU A 7 0.82 -25.50 47.08
C LEU A 7 2.31 -25.77 46.95
N LYS A 8 2.80 -26.96 47.36
CA LYS A 8 4.22 -27.34 47.23
C LYS A 8 4.54 -28.23 46.05
N LEU A 9 3.53 -28.67 45.26
CA LEU A 9 3.73 -29.49 44.07
C LEU A 9 3.56 -28.72 42.75
N ALA A 10 3.32 -27.41 42.79
CA ALA A 10 3.19 -26.54 41.62
C ALA A 10 4.47 -25.75 41.28
N GLY A 11 5.62 -26.13 41.88
CA GLY A 11 6.85 -25.35 41.82
C GLY A 11 8.04 -26.05 41.17
N ALA A 12 7.87 -26.89 40.13
CA ALA A 12 8.99 -27.39 39.37
C ALA A 12 8.58 -27.81 37.95
N LEU A 13 7.91 -26.90 37.21
CA LEU A 13 8.02 -26.91 35.77
C LEU A 13 9.18 -25.99 35.43
N ALA A 14 10.35 -26.64 35.16
CA ALA A 14 11.46 -25.97 34.56
C ALA A 14 10.96 -25.35 33.25
N VAL A 15 10.86 -24.02 33.26
CA VAL A 15 10.81 -23.24 32.04
C VAL A 15 12.16 -23.46 31.35
N THR A 16 12.22 -24.49 30.52
CA THR A 16 13.29 -24.60 29.52
C THR A 16 13.11 -23.39 28.64
N GLY A 17 13.99 -22.41 28.83
CA GLY A 17 13.96 -21.14 28.12
C GLY A 17 13.93 -21.41 26.63
N LEU A 18 12.82 -21.06 26.01
CA LEU A 18 12.80 -20.76 24.59
C LEU A 18 13.86 -19.67 24.38
N PRO A 19 14.78 -19.82 23.43
CA PRO A 19 15.76 -18.78 23.17
C PRO A 19 14.99 -17.50 22.88
N SER A 20 15.27 -16.44 23.61
CA SER A 20 14.62 -15.16 23.41
C SER A 20 14.93 -14.71 21.98
N ARG A 21 13.92 -14.65 21.12
CA ARG A 21 14.01 -14.24 19.72
C ARG A 21 14.64 -12.85 19.50
N SER A 22 14.75 -12.06 20.57
CA SER A 22 15.44 -10.76 20.55
C SER A 22 16.94 -10.83 20.29
N ALA A 23 17.62 -11.95 20.57
CA ALA A 23 19.06 -12.03 20.41
C ALA A 23 19.51 -12.17 18.93
N THR A 24 18.64 -12.68 18.06
CA THR A 24 18.93 -12.85 16.63
C THR A 24 18.75 -11.59 15.80
N ALA A 25 17.84 -10.68 16.19
CA ALA A 25 17.65 -9.39 15.53
C ALA A 25 18.68 -8.35 15.95
N ALA A 26 19.14 -8.43 17.20
CA ALA A 26 20.10 -7.46 17.75
C ALA A 26 21.44 -7.51 17.00
N GLY A 27 21.66 -6.46 16.19
CA GLY A 27 22.88 -6.32 15.41
C GLY A 27 22.75 -6.64 13.92
N MET A 28 21.66 -7.28 13.45
CA MET A 28 21.44 -7.51 12.01
C MET A 28 21.32 -6.16 11.29
N ARG A 29 22.15 -5.95 10.27
CA ARG A 29 22.17 -4.73 9.46
C ARG A 29 21.28 -4.93 8.24
N VAL A 30 20.23 -4.13 8.13
CA VAL A 30 19.28 -4.22 7.03
C VAL A 30 19.23 -2.89 6.29
N VAL A 31 19.49 -2.92 4.98
CA VAL A 31 19.25 -1.78 4.11
C VAL A 31 17.91 -1.94 3.43
N VAL A 32 17.05 -0.93 3.57
CA VAL A 32 15.77 -0.85 2.87
C VAL A 32 15.89 0.16 1.73
N ALA A 33 15.86 -0.31 0.49
CA ALA A 33 15.89 0.52 -0.70
C ALA A 33 14.45 0.84 -1.14
N GLY A 34 14.10 2.12 -1.03
CA GLY A 34 12.78 2.67 -1.29
C GLY A 34 12.10 3.22 -0.03
N ALA A 35 11.89 4.54 0.00
CA ALA A 35 11.22 5.26 1.07
C ALA A 35 9.73 5.57 0.72
N GLY A 36 9.09 4.71 -0.08
CA GLY A 36 7.65 4.69 -0.23
C GLY A 36 6.95 4.07 0.98
N ILE A 37 5.61 4.10 1.03
CA ILE A 37 4.83 3.63 2.18
C ILE A 37 5.12 2.17 2.58
N VAL A 38 5.42 1.29 1.60
CA VAL A 38 5.76 -0.11 1.87
C VAL A 38 7.14 -0.22 2.52
N GLY A 39 8.16 0.45 1.94
CA GLY A 39 9.52 0.45 2.52
C GLY A 39 9.57 1.11 3.90
N ALA A 40 8.83 2.20 4.10
CA ALA A 40 8.71 2.86 5.38
C ALA A 40 8.09 1.95 6.46
N SER A 41 7.03 1.21 6.10
CA SER A 41 6.41 0.24 7.00
C SER A 41 7.36 -0.92 7.34
N ILE A 42 8.08 -1.47 6.35
CA ILE A 42 9.07 -2.52 6.59
C ILE A 42 10.18 -2.00 7.50
N ALA A 43 10.69 -0.80 7.24
CA ALA A 43 11.77 -0.20 8.04
C ALA A 43 11.34 -0.01 9.50
N TRP A 44 10.13 0.49 9.73
CA TRP A 44 9.60 0.64 11.09
C TRP A 44 9.49 -0.70 11.83
N HIS A 45 8.89 -1.72 11.20
CA HIS A 45 8.74 -3.03 11.83
C HIS A 45 10.09 -3.69 12.11
N LEU A 46 11.07 -3.55 11.20
CA LEU A 46 12.44 -4.06 11.40
C LEU A 46 13.15 -3.36 12.56
N ALA A 47 13.09 -2.01 12.58
CA ALA A 47 13.74 -1.24 13.66
C ALA A 47 13.09 -1.51 15.02
N LYS A 48 11.74 -1.55 15.08
CA LYS A 48 10.97 -1.95 16.26
C LYS A 48 11.31 -3.37 16.71
N GLY A 49 11.65 -4.27 15.77
CA GLY A 49 12.10 -5.64 16.01
C GLY A 49 13.57 -5.75 16.43
N GLY A 50 14.32 -4.63 16.52
CA GLY A 50 15.71 -4.57 17.00
C GLY A 50 16.79 -4.70 15.92
N ALA A 51 16.45 -4.69 14.63
CA ALA A 51 17.41 -4.63 13.54
C ALA A 51 18.04 -3.22 13.42
N ARG A 52 19.28 -3.14 12.95
CA ARG A 52 19.94 -1.88 12.55
C ARG A 52 19.52 -1.55 11.12
N VAL A 53 18.59 -0.64 10.96
CA VAL A 53 17.98 -0.32 9.67
C VAL A 53 18.61 0.95 9.09
N THR A 54 18.95 0.90 7.80
CA THR A 54 19.25 2.09 7.00
C THR A 54 18.25 2.13 5.84
N VAL A 55 17.48 3.21 5.75
CA VAL A 55 16.55 3.45 4.63
C VAL A 55 17.22 4.38 3.63
N ILE A 56 17.26 3.96 2.38
CA ILE A 56 17.78 4.75 1.28
C ILE A 56 16.70 4.97 0.21
N ASP A 57 16.71 6.13 -0.42
CA ASP A 57 15.87 6.44 -1.58
C ASP A 57 16.55 7.50 -2.45
N LYS A 58 16.49 7.33 -3.77
CA LYS A 58 17.13 8.25 -4.73
C LYS A 58 16.56 9.66 -4.74
N ALA A 59 15.33 9.82 -4.26
CA ALA A 59 14.64 11.12 -4.24
C ALA A 59 14.25 11.55 -2.80
N GLY A 60 13.57 10.66 -2.06
CA GLY A 60 13.11 10.91 -0.70
C GLY A 60 11.76 10.29 -0.39
N PRO A 61 11.21 10.56 0.81
CA PRO A 61 9.98 9.96 1.28
C PRO A 61 8.81 10.18 0.34
N ALA A 62 8.04 9.13 0.08
CA ALA A 62 6.81 9.15 -0.70
C ALA A 62 6.89 9.85 -2.08
N SER A 63 8.07 9.99 -2.67
CA SER A 63 8.31 10.83 -3.85
C SER A 63 7.74 10.28 -5.17
N HIS A 64 7.27 9.03 -5.21
CA HIS A 64 6.79 8.36 -6.41
C HIS A 64 5.32 7.91 -6.27
N ALA A 65 5.05 6.59 -6.45
CA ALA A 65 3.70 6.04 -6.39
C ALA A 65 2.95 6.34 -5.09
N SER A 66 3.65 6.46 -3.97
CA SER A 66 3.02 6.79 -2.68
C SER A 66 2.43 8.19 -2.65
N ARG A 67 3.06 9.19 -3.28
CA ARG A 67 2.47 10.53 -3.44
C ARG A 67 1.35 10.55 -4.47
N GLY A 68 1.54 9.84 -5.57
CA GLY A 68 0.60 9.80 -6.69
C GLY A 68 -0.45 8.69 -6.58
N THR A 69 -0.94 8.39 -5.38
CA THR A 69 -1.98 7.39 -5.13
C THR A 69 -3.25 8.01 -4.57
N PHE A 70 -4.39 7.42 -4.91
CA PHE A 70 -5.68 7.77 -4.31
C PHE A 70 -5.74 7.44 -2.80
N ALA A 71 -4.87 6.56 -2.34
CA ALA A 71 -4.67 6.19 -0.95
C ALA A 71 -5.89 5.57 -0.24
N TRP A 72 -6.63 4.75 -0.96
CA TRP A 72 -7.73 3.95 -0.44
C TRP A 72 -7.22 2.75 0.36
N ILE A 73 -7.66 2.62 1.61
CA ILE A 73 -7.46 1.47 2.48
C ILE A 73 -8.69 0.60 2.34
N ASN A 74 -8.58 -0.57 1.68
CA ASN A 74 -9.73 -1.41 1.39
C ASN A 74 -9.41 -2.91 1.35
N ALA A 75 -10.43 -3.72 1.67
CA ALA A 75 -10.44 -5.16 1.47
C ALA A 75 -11.46 -5.62 0.43
N THR A 76 -12.34 -4.74 -0.01
CA THR A 76 -13.39 -4.98 -0.99
C THR A 76 -12.93 -4.73 -2.41
N TRP A 77 -13.78 -4.95 -3.37
CA TRP A 77 -13.62 -4.75 -4.80
C TRP A 77 -12.31 -5.28 -5.38
N ALA A 78 -12.41 -6.08 -6.43
CA ALA A 78 -11.26 -6.66 -7.13
C ALA A 78 -10.19 -7.35 -6.24
N LYS A 79 -10.49 -7.61 -4.97
CA LYS A 79 -9.61 -8.32 -4.03
C LYS A 79 -9.86 -9.83 -4.08
N GLN A 80 -9.72 -10.40 -5.25
CA GLN A 80 -9.87 -11.83 -5.51
C GLN A 80 -8.53 -12.44 -5.94
N PRO A 81 -8.30 -13.72 -5.70
CA PRO A 81 -9.16 -14.71 -5.03
C PRO A 81 -9.18 -14.53 -3.49
N ARG A 82 -9.85 -15.45 -2.78
CA ARG A 82 -10.07 -15.37 -1.33
C ARG A 82 -8.79 -15.15 -0.50
N HIS A 83 -7.65 -15.72 -0.89
CA HIS A 83 -6.40 -15.49 -0.16
C HIS A 83 -5.96 -14.02 -0.24
N TYR A 84 -6.16 -13.35 -1.39
CA TYR A 84 -5.82 -11.93 -1.55
C TYR A 84 -6.82 -11.02 -0.83
N HIS A 85 -8.11 -11.36 -0.84
CA HIS A 85 -9.10 -10.71 0.00
C HIS A 85 -8.71 -10.77 1.48
N ARG A 86 -8.34 -11.97 1.97
CA ARG A 86 -7.92 -12.16 3.36
C ARG A 86 -6.67 -11.36 3.73
N LEU A 87 -5.67 -11.31 2.84
CA LEU A 87 -4.50 -10.45 3.05
C LEU A 87 -4.90 -8.97 3.14
N SER A 88 -5.87 -8.55 2.33
CA SER A 88 -6.39 -7.17 2.33
C SER A 88 -7.17 -6.86 3.61
N GLN A 89 -7.99 -7.79 4.12
CA GLN A 89 -8.66 -7.66 5.42
C GLN A 89 -7.65 -7.50 6.57
N ASP A 90 -6.57 -8.31 6.55
CA ASP A 90 -5.49 -8.16 7.54
C ASP A 90 -4.82 -6.78 7.39
N GLY A 91 -4.63 -6.28 6.17
CA GLY A 91 -4.12 -4.93 5.92
C GLY A 91 -5.00 -3.84 6.54
N VAL A 92 -6.31 -3.88 6.29
CA VAL A 92 -7.28 -2.94 6.88
C VAL A 92 -7.28 -3.03 8.41
N SER A 93 -7.31 -4.25 8.97
CA SER A 93 -7.28 -4.45 10.42
C SER A 93 -6.00 -3.90 11.05
N ASN A 94 -4.85 -4.13 10.42
CA ASN A 94 -3.57 -3.62 10.92
C ASN A 94 -3.45 -2.09 10.78
N TRP A 95 -4.17 -1.46 9.85
CA TRP A 95 -4.23 -0.01 9.77
C TRP A 95 -4.85 0.63 11.02
N ASN A 96 -5.88 0.00 11.61
CA ASN A 96 -6.47 0.51 12.86
C ASN A 96 -5.42 0.60 13.97
N THR A 97 -4.65 -0.48 14.17
CA THR A 97 -3.59 -0.51 15.19
C THR A 97 -2.45 0.47 14.85
N LEU A 98 -2.03 0.50 13.60
CA LEU A 98 -0.92 1.35 13.16
C LEU A 98 -1.27 2.84 13.26
N ALA A 99 -2.50 3.19 12.89
CA ALA A 99 -2.99 4.56 12.95
C ALA A 99 -3.02 5.10 14.39
N GLU A 100 -3.48 4.28 15.33
CA GLU A 100 -3.46 4.61 16.77
C GLU A 100 -2.03 4.72 17.31
N GLU A 101 -1.15 3.75 16.99
CA GLU A 101 0.21 3.70 17.52
C GLU A 101 1.07 4.86 17.05
N LEU A 102 0.88 5.33 15.80
CA LEU A 102 1.71 6.35 15.16
C LEU A 102 1.01 7.70 14.98
N ASP A 103 -0.17 7.87 15.56
CA ASP A 103 -0.99 9.09 15.39
C ASP A 103 -1.13 9.48 13.91
N ILE A 104 -1.53 8.50 13.08
CA ILE A 104 -1.78 8.70 11.67
C ILE A 104 -3.29 8.92 11.47
N PRO A 105 -3.72 10.10 11.04
CA PRO A 105 -5.13 10.34 10.76
C PRO A 105 -5.61 9.47 9.59
N VAL A 106 -6.49 8.54 9.86
CA VAL A 106 -7.22 7.78 8.85
C VAL A 106 -8.68 8.20 8.87
N ARG A 107 -9.20 8.57 7.72
CA ARG A 107 -10.62 8.82 7.57
C ARG A 107 -11.33 7.50 7.30
N TRP A 108 -11.81 6.89 8.34
CA TRP A 108 -12.76 5.79 8.26
C TRP A 108 -14.15 6.34 7.93
N GLY A 109 -14.97 5.56 7.25
CA GLY A 109 -16.32 5.97 6.88
C GLY A 109 -16.90 5.06 5.82
N GLY A 110 -16.05 4.20 5.26
CA GLY A 110 -16.44 3.27 4.22
C GLY A 110 -16.31 3.83 2.81
N SER A 111 -16.73 3.02 1.84
CA SER A 111 -16.78 3.39 0.43
C SER A 111 -18.12 3.01 -0.20
N ILE A 112 -18.51 3.79 -1.19
CA ILE A 112 -19.67 3.55 -2.04
C ILE A 112 -19.21 3.44 -3.48
N GLU A 113 -19.61 2.36 -4.19
CA GLU A 113 -19.19 2.11 -5.56
C GLU A 113 -20.34 1.66 -6.45
N TRP A 114 -20.37 2.17 -7.69
CA TRP A 114 -21.30 1.73 -8.74
C TRP A 114 -20.70 1.95 -10.14
N PHE A 115 -21.34 1.32 -11.11
CA PHE A 115 -20.99 1.47 -12.52
C PHE A 115 -22.25 1.82 -13.35
N ASP A 116 -22.04 2.55 -14.44
CA ASP A 116 -23.05 2.83 -15.46
C ASP A 116 -23.25 1.66 -16.46
N SER A 117 -22.27 0.78 -16.55
CA SER A 117 -22.34 -0.45 -17.36
C SER A 117 -23.04 -1.56 -16.59
N ALA A 118 -24.11 -2.10 -17.13
CA ALA A 118 -24.88 -3.21 -16.53
C ALA A 118 -24.01 -4.43 -16.24
N ASP A 119 -23.09 -4.79 -17.15
CA ASP A 119 -22.17 -5.93 -16.97
C ASP A 119 -21.18 -5.69 -15.82
N ARG A 120 -20.67 -4.47 -15.70
CA ARG A 120 -19.75 -4.11 -14.60
C ARG A 120 -20.49 -4.06 -13.27
N GLN A 121 -21.71 -3.50 -13.25
CA GLN A 121 -22.55 -3.45 -12.06
C GLN A 121 -22.93 -4.87 -11.58
N ALA A 122 -23.30 -5.77 -12.50
CA ALA A 122 -23.60 -7.16 -12.17
C ALA A 122 -22.38 -7.90 -11.61
N ARG A 123 -21.19 -7.63 -12.16
CA ARG A 123 -19.92 -8.19 -11.65
C ARG A 123 -19.61 -7.67 -10.25
N LEU A 124 -19.77 -6.36 -10.00
CA LEU A 124 -19.62 -5.76 -8.67
C LEU A 124 -20.54 -6.43 -7.66
N ALA A 125 -21.82 -6.57 -7.99
CA ALA A 125 -22.79 -7.24 -7.11
C ALA A 125 -22.42 -8.71 -6.83
N GLN A 126 -21.86 -9.42 -7.82
CA GLN A 126 -21.36 -10.79 -7.62
C GLN A 126 -20.15 -10.79 -6.67
N GLN A 127 -19.17 -9.92 -6.88
CA GLN A 127 -17.97 -9.82 -6.04
C GLN A 127 -18.32 -9.48 -4.59
N ILE A 128 -19.29 -8.60 -4.38
CA ILE A 128 -19.78 -8.27 -3.03
C ILE A 128 -20.41 -9.50 -2.37
N ARG A 129 -21.25 -10.27 -3.07
CA ARG A 129 -21.81 -11.52 -2.51
C ARG A 129 -20.73 -12.52 -2.10
N GLU A 130 -19.74 -12.76 -2.97
CA GLU A 130 -18.61 -13.65 -2.66
C GLU A 130 -17.82 -13.18 -1.44
N GLN A 131 -17.57 -11.87 -1.32
CA GLN A 131 -16.82 -11.32 -0.21
C GLN A 131 -17.60 -11.36 1.11
N VAL A 132 -18.91 -11.18 1.07
CA VAL A 132 -19.79 -11.36 2.23
C VAL A 132 -19.72 -12.82 2.74
N GLU A 133 -19.71 -13.80 1.83
CA GLU A 133 -19.49 -15.21 2.18
C GLU A 133 -18.11 -15.46 2.81
N TRP A 134 -17.12 -14.62 2.51
CA TRP A 134 -15.77 -14.68 3.10
C TRP A 134 -15.66 -13.90 4.42
N GLY A 135 -16.75 -13.25 4.86
CA GLY A 135 -16.83 -12.52 6.13
C GLY A 135 -16.61 -11.01 6.03
N GLU A 136 -16.67 -10.44 4.80
CA GLU A 136 -16.63 -8.98 4.65
C GLU A 136 -18.01 -8.37 4.94
N PRO A 137 -18.11 -7.29 5.74
CA PRO A 137 -19.40 -6.64 6.07
C PRO A 137 -19.90 -5.70 4.96
N ALA A 138 -19.60 -6.00 3.70
CA ALA A 138 -20.09 -5.24 2.55
C ALA A 138 -21.54 -5.59 2.23
N ARG A 139 -22.27 -4.68 1.56
CA ARG A 139 -23.63 -4.94 1.10
C ARG A 139 -23.97 -4.13 -0.15
N MET A 140 -24.98 -4.58 -0.89
CA MET A 140 -25.64 -3.74 -1.89
C MET A 140 -26.70 -2.87 -1.22
N VAL A 141 -26.69 -1.58 -1.49
CA VAL A 141 -27.60 -0.57 -0.93
C VAL A 141 -28.59 -0.15 -2.02
N PRO A 142 -29.90 -0.18 -1.74
CA PRO A 142 -30.90 0.28 -2.69
C PRO A 142 -30.90 1.81 -2.87
N GLY A 143 -31.35 2.30 -4.04
CA GLY A 143 -31.33 3.70 -4.41
C GLY A 143 -32.01 4.64 -3.40
N GLU A 144 -33.06 4.17 -2.72
CA GLU A 144 -33.80 4.93 -1.70
C GLU A 144 -32.99 5.30 -0.45
N GLU A 145 -31.90 4.55 -0.15
CA GLU A 145 -31.02 4.83 0.99
C GLU A 145 -29.89 5.82 0.65
N LEU A 146 -29.60 6.08 -0.63
CA LEU A 146 -28.39 6.75 -1.08
C LEU A 146 -28.30 8.22 -0.65
N ALA A 147 -29.42 8.94 -0.72
CA ALA A 147 -29.46 10.34 -0.31
C ALA A 147 -29.18 10.54 1.19
N ALA A 148 -29.45 9.51 2.02
CA ALA A 148 -29.12 9.57 3.43
C ALA A 148 -27.62 9.28 3.69
N LEU A 149 -26.97 8.50 2.83
CA LEU A 149 -25.55 8.18 2.94
C LEU A 149 -24.67 9.33 2.43
N GLU A 150 -25.00 9.88 1.26
CA GLU A 150 -24.27 10.96 0.60
C GLU A 150 -25.26 12.01 0.04
N PRO A 151 -25.66 12.98 0.86
CA PRO A 151 -26.66 13.97 0.48
C PRO A 151 -26.25 14.87 -0.70
N GLU A 152 -24.94 15.10 -0.87
CA GLU A 152 -24.39 15.98 -1.91
C GLU A 152 -24.06 15.22 -3.21
N VAL A 153 -24.24 13.88 -3.24
CA VAL A 153 -23.88 13.05 -4.41
C VAL A 153 -25.12 12.78 -5.28
N GLU A 154 -25.01 13.10 -6.55
CA GLU A 154 -25.97 12.74 -7.57
C GLU A 154 -25.64 11.38 -8.17
N PHE A 155 -26.36 10.35 -7.77
CA PHE A 155 -26.14 8.96 -8.21
C PHE A 155 -26.67 8.66 -9.61
N GLY A 156 -27.58 9.48 -10.14
CA GLY A 156 -28.29 9.21 -11.36
C GLY A 156 -29.32 8.07 -11.21
N GLU A 157 -29.65 7.44 -12.33
CA GLU A 157 -30.56 6.27 -12.34
C GLU A 157 -29.76 5.00 -12.01
N VAL A 158 -29.61 4.69 -10.72
CA VAL A 158 -28.94 3.48 -10.24
C VAL A 158 -29.86 2.73 -9.27
N ASP A 159 -30.06 1.43 -9.50
CA ASP A 159 -30.90 0.59 -8.64
C ASP A 159 -30.23 0.30 -7.30
N THR A 160 -28.93 0.00 -7.33
CA THR A 160 -28.15 -0.34 -6.14
C THR A 160 -26.69 0.11 -6.28
N VAL A 161 -26.08 0.41 -5.15
CA VAL A 161 -24.62 0.64 -5.04
C VAL A 161 -24.00 -0.31 -4.03
N ALA A 162 -22.71 -0.61 -4.18
CA ALA A 162 -21.97 -1.39 -3.17
C ALA A 162 -21.51 -0.45 -2.05
N LEU A 163 -21.75 -0.82 -0.81
CA LEU A 163 -21.26 -0.17 0.41
C LEU A 163 -20.29 -1.09 1.13
N SER A 164 -19.09 -0.58 1.41
CA SER A 164 -18.02 -1.28 2.16
C SER A 164 -17.67 -0.47 3.40
N PRO A 165 -18.25 -0.78 4.57
CA PRO A 165 -18.17 0.09 5.75
C PRO A 165 -16.79 0.15 6.41
N ASN A 166 -15.92 -0.84 6.16
CA ASN A 166 -14.59 -0.92 6.77
C ASN A 166 -13.50 -0.15 5.99
N ASP A 167 -13.85 0.40 4.84
CA ASP A 167 -12.89 1.12 4.02
C ASP A 167 -12.55 2.48 4.62
N GLY A 168 -11.36 2.97 4.30
CA GLY A 168 -10.88 4.27 4.75
C GLY A 168 -9.92 4.91 3.75
N ALA A 169 -9.53 6.13 4.03
CA ALA A 169 -8.53 6.86 3.27
C ALA A 169 -7.52 7.53 4.20
N VAL A 170 -6.29 7.67 3.71
CA VAL A 170 -5.19 8.27 4.47
C VAL A 170 -4.45 9.29 3.61
N ASP A 171 -3.79 10.26 4.22
CA ASP A 171 -2.75 11.01 3.52
C ASP A 171 -1.50 10.12 3.41
N PRO A 172 -1.14 9.64 2.22
CA PRO A 172 -0.06 8.66 2.08
C PRO A 172 1.33 9.27 2.30
N VAL A 173 1.48 10.59 2.11
CA VAL A 173 2.73 11.30 2.38
C VAL A 173 2.92 11.45 3.88
N LEU A 174 1.88 11.89 4.59
CA LEU A 174 1.90 11.99 6.05
C LEU A 174 2.16 10.62 6.68
N ALA A 175 1.43 9.58 6.26
CA ALA A 175 1.60 8.23 6.77
C ALA A 175 3.02 7.68 6.55
N THR A 176 3.58 7.89 5.36
CA THR A 176 4.96 7.47 5.06
C THR A 176 5.97 8.18 5.97
N ASN A 177 5.82 9.50 6.17
CA ASN A 177 6.71 10.24 7.06
C ASN A 177 6.58 9.80 8.52
N ARG A 178 5.37 9.58 9.04
CA ARG A 178 5.15 9.05 10.40
C ARG A 178 5.82 7.69 10.61
N LEU A 179 5.73 6.79 9.63
CA LEU A 179 6.41 5.49 9.66
C LEU A 179 7.93 5.63 9.69
N LEU A 180 8.50 6.53 8.87
CA LEU A 180 9.94 6.77 8.85
C LEU A 180 10.44 7.46 10.12
N ASP A 181 9.70 8.42 10.65
CA ASP A 181 10.02 9.08 11.92
C ASP A 181 10.00 8.06 13.06
N ALA A 182 8.97 7.21 13.12
CA ALA A 182 8.90 6.14 14.11
C ALA A 182 10.02 5.10 13.94
N ALA A 183 10.43 4.78 12.71
CA ALA A 183 11.61 3.94 12.49
C ALA A 183 12.89 4.59 13.02
N ARG A 184 13.05 5.90 12.81
CA ARG A 184 14.19 6.68 13.35
C ARG A 184 14.19 6.71 14.88
N ASP A 185 13.04 6.79 15.52
CA ASP A 185 12.92 6.73 16.98
C ASP A 185 13.40 5.37 17.55
N PHE A 186 13.28 4.31 16.75
CA PHE A 186 13.88 3.00 17.03
C PHE A 186 15.33 2.86 16.54
N GLY A 187 15.98 3.93 16.12
CA GLY A 187 17.39 3.98 15.75
C GLY A 187 17.69 3.74 14.25
N ALA A 188 16.68 3.76 13.38
CA ALA A 188 16.93 3.67 11.95
C ALA A 188 17.63 4.93 11.41
N THR A 189 18.56 4.74 10.48
CA THR A 189 19.20 5.80 9.71
C THR A 189 18.42 6.06 8.44
N LEU A 190 18.12 7.33 8.14
CA LEU A 190 17.44 7.74 6.92
C LEU A 190 18.43 8.51 6.04
N ALA A 191 18.68 8.04 4.82
CA ALA A 191 19.60 8.67 3.88
C ALA A 191 18.88 9.02 2.57
N PHE A 192 18.63 10.32 2.36
CA PHE A 192 17.94 10.84 1.18
C PHE A 192 18.56 12.20 0.75
N PRO A 193 18.78 12.46 -0.56
CA PRO A 193 18.74 11.48 -1.66
C PRO A 193 19.93 10.51 -1.59
N CYS A 194 19.68 9.21 -1.80
CA CYS A 194 20.73 8.19 -1.76
C CYS A 194 20.27 6.99 -2.62
N GLU A 195 20.89 6.81 -3.79
CA GLU A 195 20.51 5.79 -4.76
C GLU A 195 21.27 4.50 -4.55
N LEU A 196 20.59 3.34 -4.65
CA LEU A 196 21.20 2.02 -4.68
C LEU A 196 21.86 1.79 -6.05
N GLU A 197 23.19 1.67 -6.06
CA GLU A 197 23.97 1.54 -7.29
C GLU A 197 24.47 0.11 -7.52
N ASP A 198 24.96 -0.57 -6.46
CA ASP A 198 25.45 -1.94 -6.54
C ASP A 198 25.28 -2.68 -5.20
N ALA A 199 25.57 -3.99 -5.20
CA ALA A 199 25.57 -4.84 -4.01
C ALA A 199 26.77 -5.78 -4.04
N GLU A 200 27.52 -5.80 -2.95
CA GLU A 200 28.70 -6.63 -2.77
C GLU A 200 28.31 -7.93 -2.06
N PHE A 201 28.50 -9.04 -2.76
CA PHE A 201 28.31 -10.38 -2.21
C PHE A 201 29.66 -11.04 -1.99
N GLY A 202 29.89 -11.53 -0.78
CA GLY A 202 30.99 -12.43 -0.48
C GLY A 202 30.74 -13.82 -1.04
N SER A 203 31.46 -14.81 -0.51
CA SER A 203 31.36 -16.18 -0.99
C SER A 203 29.96 -16.79 -0.84
N ASN A 204 29.14 -16.35 0.13
CA ASN A 204 27.83 -16.92 0.41
C ASN A 204 26.80 -15.92 0.98
N ALA A 205 27.13 -14.66 1.14
CA ALA A 205 26.26 -13.69 1.82
C ALA A 205 26.48 -12.27 1.28
N LEU A 206 25.46 -11.43 1.46
CA LEU A 206 25.55 -9.99 1.26
C LEU A 206 26.49 -9.39 2.32
N GLU A 207 27.46 -8.58 1.89
CA GLU A 207 28.40 -7.89 2.77
C GLU A 207 28.10 -6.39 2.86
N ALA A 208 27.72 -5.79 1.74
CA ALA A 208 27.42 -4.37 1.68
C ALA A 208 26.56 -4.03 0.46
N VAL A 209 25.97 -2.84 0.49
CA VAL A 209 25.42 -2.17 -0.69
C VAL A 209 26.27 -0.94 -1.00
N VAL A 210 26.44 -0.67 -2.30
CA VAL A 210 27.08 0.52 -2.82
C VAL A 210 25.98 1.50 -3.21
N THR A 211 26.10 2.72 -2.75
CA THR A 211 25.11 3.78 -2.98
C THR A 211 25.77 5.07 -3.43
N SER A 212 25.00 5.99 -3.99
CA SER A 212 25.50 7.33 -4.31
C SER A 212 26.00 8.12 -3.09
N CYS A 213 25.69 7.66 -1.86
CA CYS A 213 26.16 8.21 -0.59
C CYS A 213 27.38 7.49 -0.02
N GLY A 214 27.87 6.46 -0.69
CA GLY A 214 28.96 5.62 -0.26
C GLY A 214 28.55 4.17 0.02
N ARG A 215 29.47 3.40 0.58
CA ARG A 215 29.33 1.99 0.91
C ARG A 215 28.64 1.83 2.27
N ILE A 216 27.60 1.00 2.34
CA ILE A 216 26.86 0.69 3.56
C ILE A 216 26.94 -0.81 3.82
N GLU A 217 27.49 -1.22 4.96
CA GLU A 217 27.53 -2.62 5.35
C GLU A 217 26.11 -3.15 5.61
N ALA A 218 25.78 -4.33 5.08
CA ALA A 218 24.47 -4.92 5.18
C ALA A 218 24.51 -6.44 5.21
N ASP A 219 23.70 -7.04 6.07
CA ASP A 219 23.46 -8.48 6.13
C ASP A 219 22.21 -8.86 5.34
N ARG A 220 21.33 -7.88 5.09
CA ARG A 220 20.08 -8.03 4.30
C ARG A 220 19.81 -6.75 3.50
N LEU A 221 19.27 -6.94 2.29
CA LEU A 221 18.77 -5.87 1.43
C LEU A 221 17.28 -6.08 1.19
N VAL A 222 16.46 -5.07 1.42
CA VAL A 222 15.03 -5.06 1.08
C VAL A 222 14.82 -4.19 -0.15
N LEU A 223 14.25 -4.75 -1.21
CA LEU A 223 13.85 -4.04 -2.40
C LEU A 223 12.36 -3.64 -2.31
N ALA A 224 12.07 -2.47 -1.80
CA ALA A 224 10.75 -1.85 -1.78
C ALA A 224 10.65 -0.74 -2.84
N THR A 225 11.19 -1.00 -4.02
CA THR A 225 11.50 -0.03 -5.07
C THR A 225 10.35 0.24 -6.04
N GLY A 226 9.15 -0.25 -5.71
CA GLY A 226 7.93 0.01 -6.46
C GLY A 226 8.02 -0.41 -7.93
N ALA A 227 7.82 0.55 -8.84
CA ALA A 227 7.74 0.30 -10.28
C ALA A 227 9.10 0.18 -11.01
N ALA A 228 10.21 0.16 -10.28
CA ALA A 228 11.55 -0.04 -10.86
C ALA A 228 11.76 -1.52 -11.21
N ALA A 229 11.33 -1.92 -12.41
CA ALA A 229 11.22 -3.31 -12.84
C ALA A 229 12.58 -4.01 -13.08
N ASP A 230 13.65 -3.27 -13.26
CA ASP A 230 15.01 -3.77 -13.51
C ASP A 230 15.78 -4.13 -12.24
N LEU A 231 15.43 -3.51 -11.11
CA LEU A 231 16.16 -3.69 -9.88
C LEU A 231 16.06 -5.12 -9.27
N PRO A 232 14.92 -5.83 -9.35
CA PRO A 232 14.86 -7.22 -8.90
C PRO A 232 15.85 -8.12 -9.64
N ARG A 233 15.99 -7.98 -10.96
CA ARG A 233 16.98 -8.75 -11.73
C ARG A 233 18.39 -8.39 -11.32
N LYS A 234 18.69 -7.09 -11.21
CA LYS A 234 20.03 -6.61 -10.87
C LYS A 234 20.49 -7.09 -9.49
N PHE A 235 19.66 -6.92 -8.47
CA PHE A 235 20.06 -7.14 -7.08
C PHE A 235 19.62 -8.47 -6.50
N ALA A 236 18.47 -9.00 -6.93
CA ALA A 236 17.94 -10.26 -6.44
C ALA A 236 18.18 -11.45 -7.39
N GLY A 237 18.68 -11.20 -8.62
CA GLY A 237 18.96 -12.25 -9.60
C GLY A 237 17.71 -12.83 -10.28
N ILE A 238 16.51 -12.31 -10.01
CA ILE A 238 15.24 -12.82 -10.50
C ILE A 238 14.43 -11.70 -11.17
N ASP A 239 13.76 -12.02 -12.27
CA ASP A 239 12.81 -11.12 -12.92
C ASP A 239 11.45 -11.18 -12.24
N ILE A 240 10.88 -10.02 -11.96
CA ILE A 240 9.50 -9.92 -11.53
C ILE A 240 8.68 -9.35 -12.71
N PRO A 241 7.90 -10.20 -13.39
CA PRO A 241 7.06 -9.74 -14.47
C PRO A 241 6.01 -8.75 -13.98
N GLN A 242 6.12 -7.49 -14.40
CA GLN A 242 5.17 -6.45 -13.98
C GLN A 242 4.86 -5.48 -15.10
N ARG A 243 3.63 -4.98 -15.11
CA ARG A 243 3.23 -3.81 -15.89
C ARG A 243 3.43 -2.57 -15.03
N THR A 244 3.64 -1.46 -15.68
CA THR A 244 3.71 -0.17 -15.01
C THR A 244 2.80 0.80 -15.74
N THR A 245 1.74 1.24 -15.07
CA THR A 245 0.77 2.20 -15.62
C THR A 245 0.74 3.47 -14.78
N PRO A 246 0.56 4.65 -15.39
CA PRO A 246 0.42 5.87 -14.62
C PRO A 246 -0.93 5.90 -13.88
N GLY A 247 -0.92 6.26 -12.63
CA GLY A 247 -2.07 6.76 -11.89
C GLY A 247 -1.94 8.27 -11.78
N ILE A 248 -2.99 9.01 -12.05
CA ILE A 248 -3.02 10.46 -11.94
C ILE A 248 -4.01 10.84 -10.85
N ILE A 249 -3.57 11.68 -9.94
CA ILE A 249 -4.35 12.15 -8.81
C ILE A 249 -4.36 13.68 -8.84
N ALA A 250 -5.54 14.27 -8.79
CA ALA A 250 -5.72 15.70 -8.55
C ALA A 250 -6.19 15.92 -7.11
N ILE A 251 -5.66 16.95 -6.47
CA ILE A 251 -6.01 17.34 -5.10
C ILE A 251 -6.51 18.78 -5.16
N THR A 252 -7.71 19.03 -4.65
CA THR A 252 -8.29 20.37 -4.61
C THR A 252 -7.68 21.23 -3.51
N GLU A 253 -7.91 22.54 -3.59
CA GLU A 253 -7.83 23.40 -2.42
C GLU A 253 -8.82 22.93 -1.34
N PRO A 254 -8.65 23.32 -0.04
CA PRO A 254 -9.59 22.97 1.01
C PRO A 254 -11.01 23.47 0.71
N LEU A 255 -11.99 22.58 0.89
CA LEU A 255 -13.41 22.84 0.69
C LEU A 255 -14.20 22.50 1.95
N GLU A 256 -15.39 23.03 2.09
CA GLU A 256 -16.32 22.62 3.14
C GLU A 256 -16.61 21.11 3.05
N PRO A 257 -16.94 20.45 4.18
CA PRO A 257 -17.28 19.03 4.17
C PRO A 257 -18.49 18.73 3.27
N MET A 258 -18.31 17.83 2.29
CA MET A 258 -19.37 17.45 1.35
C MET A 258 -19.38 15.94 1.01
N LEU A 259 -18.40 15.17 1.44
CA LEU A 259 -18.36 13.72 1.24
C LEU A 259 -18.24 13.00 2.58
N ASN A 260 -19.09 12.03 2.85
CA ASN A 260 -19.04 11.18 4.03
C ASN A 260 -18.18 9.93 3.80
N HIS A 261 -18.24 9.35 2.61
CA HIS A 261 -17.56 8.13 2.21
C HIS A 261 -16.51 8.39 1.13
N ILE A 262 -15.74 7.37 0.81
CA ILE A 262 -15.04 7.27 -0.46
C ILE A 262 -16.08 6.96 -1.52
N VAL A 263 -16.22 7.82 -2.52
CA VAL A 263 -17.19 7.68 -3.60
C VAL A 263 -16.49 7.24 -4.87
N VAL A 264 -16.89 6.08 -5.38
CA VAL A 264 -16.36 5.45 -6.59
C VAL A 264 -17.46 5.46 -7.65
N ALA A 265 -17.54 6.57 -8.36
CA ALA A 265 -18.51 6.80 -9.42
C ALA A 265 -17.97 6.41 -10.80
N PRO A 266 -18.82 6.23 -11.83
CA PRO A 266 -18.37 5.94 -13.18
C PRO A 266 -17.32 6.94 -13.69
N GLY A 267 -16.09 6.45 -13.88
CA GLY A 267 -14.96 7.23 -14.37
C GLY A 267 -14.18 8.02 -13.35
N ILE A 268 -14.63 8.12 -12.08
CA ILE A 268 -13.96 8.94 -11.05
C ILE A 268 -14.03 8.30 -9.67
N HIS A 269 -12.94 8.39 -8.94
CA HIS A 269 -12.88 8.13 -7.49
C HIS A 269 -12.74 9.47 -6.76
N MET A 270 -13.45 9.63 -5.66
CA MET A 270 -13.43 10.86 -4.84
C MET A 270 -13.38 10.51 -3.36
N HIS A 271 -12.57 11.18 -2.58
CA HIS A 271 -12.73 11.23 -1.14
C HIS A 271 -12.27 12.58 -0.61
N GLN A 272 -12.82 13.00 0.52
CA GLN A 272 -12.42 14.25 1.16
C GLN A 272 -11.53 13.96 2.35
N ARG A 273 -10.38 14.62 2.46
CA ARG A 273 -9.48 14.56 3.60
C ARG A 273 -10.00 15.36 4.79
N GLY A 274 -9.45 15.11 5.98
CA GLY A 274 -9.81 15.87 7.18
C GLY A 274 -9.43 17.35 7.12
N ASP A 275 -8.53 17.75 6.22
CA ASP A 275 -8.14 19.14 5.95
C ASP A 275 -9.05 19.83 4.90
N GLY A 276 -10.13 19.18 4.48
CA GLY A 276 -11.11 19.67 3.52
C GLY A 276 -10.76 19.41 2.05
N ARG A 277 -9.54 19.00 1.73
CA ARG A 277 -9.13 18.72 0.35
C ARG A 277 -9.81 17.48 -0.21
N ILE A 278 -10.31 17.56 -1.43
CA ILE A 278 -10.84 16.41 -2.15
C ILE A 278 -9.73 15.82 -3.03
N VAL A 279 -9.54 14.53 -2.90
CA VAL A 279 -8.65 13.74 -3.75
C VAL A 279 -9.47 13.11 -4.86
N LEU A 280 -9.07 13.37 -6.09
CA LEU A 280 -9.69 12.84 -7.30
C LEU A 280 -8.73 11.86 -7.97
N GLY A 281 -9.24 10.71 -8.40
CA GLY A 281 -8.50 9.71 -9.16
C GLY A 281 -9.37 9.13 -10.27
N GLU A 282 -8.77 8.79 -11.41
CA GLU A 282 -9.51 8.17 -12.50
C GLU A 282 -9.70 6.68 -12.25
N GLN A 283 -10.94 6.20 -12.38
CA GLN A 283 -11.29 4.79 -12.15
C GLN A 283 -10.54 3.85 -13.11
N GLU A 284 -10.44 4.21 -14.37
CA GLU A 284 -9.77 3.41 -15.41
C GLU A 284 -8.33 3.86 -15.70
N GLY A 285 -7.85 4.85 -14.96
CA GLY A 285 -6.57 5.50 -15.21
C GLY A 285 -6.63 6.50 -16.36
N ALA A 286 -5.48 7.09 -16.69
CA ALA A 286 -5.40 8.08 -17.75
C ALA A 286 -5.67 7.44 -19.13
N PRO A 287 -6.44 8.11 -20.02
CA PRO A 287 -6.64 7.65 -21.38
C PRO A 287 -5.31 7.42 -22.13
N ASP A 288 -5.27 6.47 -23.06
CA ASP A 288 -4.06 6.12 -23.81
C ASP A 288 -3.43 7.32 -24.53
N THR A 289 -4.25 8.24 -25.05
CA THR A 289 -3.78 9.50 -25.66
C THR A 289 -3.00 10.37 -24.69
N HIS A 290 -3.30 10.31 -23.39
CA HIS A 290 -2.61 11.03 -22.33
C HIS A 290 -1.38 10.27 -21.85
N GLN A 291 -1.44 8.93 -21.80
CA GLN A 291 -0.30 8.09 -21.44
C GLN A 291 0.87 8.27 -22.43
N ALA A 292 0.58 8.45 -23.69
CA ALA A 292 1.60 8.71 -24.73
C ALA A 292 2.43 9.99 -24.45
N ARG A 293 1.87 10.98 -23.74
CA ARG A 293 2.56 12.21 -23.33
C ARG A 293 3.51 12.00 -22.15
N LEU A 294 3.36 10.89 -21.44
CA LEU A 294 4.18 10.52 -20.28
C LEU A 294 5.26 9.49 -20.62
N ARG A 295 5.76 9.53 -21.87
CA ARG A 295 6.88 8.67 -22.31
C ARG A 295 8.10 8.91 -21.44
N GLY A 296 8.85 7.84 -21.14
CA GLY A 296 10.03 7.92 -20.26
C GLY A 296 9.71 7.87 -18.77
N ARG A 297 8.43 7.68 -18.39
CA ARG A 297 7.96 7.53 -17.00
C ARG A 297 8.43 8.67 -16.07
N PRO A 298 8.15 9.94 -16.40
CA PRO A 298 8.54 11.06 -15.54
C PRO A 298 7.77 10.99 -14.19
N ASN A 299 8.41 11.39 -13.10
CA ASN A 299 7.77 11.52 -11.79
C ASN A 299 6.92 12.79 -11.67
N GLU A 300 7.13 13.73 -12.57
CA GLU A 300 6.44 15.01 -12.66
C GLU A 300 5.97 15.23 -14.08
N PHE A 301 4.95 16.04 -14.24
CA PHE A 301 4.48 16.39 -15.57
C PHE A 301 5.55 17.22 -16.31
N PRO A 302 5.79 16.95 -17.60
CA PRO A 302 6.79 17.69 -18.39
C PRO A 302 6.45 19.17 -18.52
N LEU A 303 5.16 19.52 -18.44
CA LEU A 303 4.63 20.88 -18.49
C LEU A 303 3.45 21.01 -17.53
N GLN A 304 3.33 22.16 -16.86
CA GLN A 304 2.20 22.48 -16.00
C GLN A 304 0.87 22.37 -16.74
N THR A 305 0.80 22.83 -17.97
CA THR A 305 -0.41 22.74 -18.83
C THR A 305 -0.90 21.31 -19.06
N VAL A 306 -0.01 20.31 -19.00
CA VAL A 306 -0.40 18.89 -19.09
C VAL A 306 -1.02 18.44 -17.76
N ALA A 307 -0.44 18.84 -16.63
CA ALA A 307 -1.01 18.60 -15.32
C ALA A 307 -2.42 19.22 -15.20
N ASP A 308 -2.56 20.50 -15.61
CA ASP A 308 -3.82 21.24 -15.58
C ASP A 308 -4.92 20.54 -16.40
N GLN A 309 -4.59 20.05 -17.60
CA GLN A 309 -5.54 19.30 -18.45
C GLN A 309 -6.06 18.04 -17.75
N HIS A 310 -5.24 17.33 -16.97
CA HIS A 310 -5.69 16.18 -16.20
C HIS A 310 -6.57 16.59 -15.04
N GLY A 311 -6.18 17.62 -14.29
CA GLY A 311 -6.95 18.16 -13.18
C GLY A 311 -8.34 18.64 -13.61
N GLU A 312 -8.40 19.46 -14.65
CA GLU A 312 -9.67 19.98 -15.20
C GLU A 312 -10.59 18.85 -15.69
N ARG A 313 -10.04 17.84 -16.36
CA ARG A 313 -10.81 16.67 -16.79
C ARG A 313 -11.41 15.91 -15.62
N MET A 314 -10.65 15.67 -14.56
CA MET A 314 -11.13 14.98 -13.35
C MET A 314 -12.20 15.81 -12.64
N LEU A 315 -12.03 17.12 -12.50
CA LEU A 315 -13.06 18.01 -11.96
C LEU A 315 -14.33 17.99 -12.81
N ALA A 316 -14.21 17.98 -14.13
CA ALA A 316 -15.37 17.92 -15.02
C ALA A 316 -16.16 16.61 -14.86
N ILE A 317 -15.49 15.48 -14.62
CA ILE A 317 -16.18 14.22 -14.34
C ILE A 317 -16.78 14.25 -12.92
N ALA A 318 -16.04 14.74 -11.93
CA ALA A 318 -16.49 14.83 -10.54
C ALA A 318 -17.78 15.67 -10.40
N ARG A 319 -17.87 16.82 -11.09
CA ARG A 319 -19.07 17.69 -11.10
C ARG A 319 -20.35 16.98 -11.53
N ARG A 320 -20.25 15.92 -12.31
CA ARG A 320 -21.43 15.13 -12.73
C ARG A 320 -22.08 14.38 -11.57
N PHE A 321 -21.31 14.05 -10.55
CA PHE A 321 -21.73 13.26 -9.39
C PHE A 321 -21.68 14.04 -8.08
N LEU A 322 -20.94 15.13 -8.05
CA LEU A 322 -20.81 16.01 -6.89
C LEU A 322 -20.91 17.47 -7.35
N PRO A 323 -22.13 17.98 -7.66
CA PRO A 323 -22.31 19.36 -8.14
C PRO A 323 -21.75 20.42 -7.18
N ALA A 324 -21.78 20.14 -5.87
CA ALA A 324 -21.22 21.02 -4.84
C ALA A 324 -19.72 21.33 -5.01
N ILE A 325 -18.97 20.54 -5.82
CA ILE A 325 -17.58 20.81 -6.16
C ILE A 325 -17.41 21.92 -7.21
N ASP A 326 -18.49 22.46 -7.74
CA ASP A 326 -18.40 23.50 -8.77
C ASP A 326 -17.69 24.76 -8.23
N GLY A 327 -16.82 25.33 -9.07
CA GLY A 327 -15.95 26.43 -8.67
C GLY A 327 -14.66 26.01 -7.91
N ALA A 328 -14.54 24.75 -7.50
CA ALA A 328 -13.30 24.26 -6.90
C ALA A 328 -12.12 24.30 -7.89
N ARG A 329 -10.93 24.56 -7.34
CA ARG A 329 -9.67 24.50 -8.07
C ARG A 329 -8.81 23.37 -7.51
N PHE A 330 -8.02 22.75 -8.37
CA PHE A 330 -7.00 21.83 -7.87
C PHE A 330 -5.74 22.62 -7.46
N GLU A 331 -5.13 22.19 -6.38
CA GLU A 331 -3.87 22.71 -5.85
C GLU A 331 -2.68 21.93 -6.42
N ASN A 332 -2.85 20.63 -6.59
CA ASN A 332 -1.81 19.74 -7.09
C ASN A 332 -2.36 18.64 -8.01
N VAL A 333 -1.55 18.25 -8.99
CA VAL A 333 -1.79 17.06 -9.80
C VAL A 333 -0.51 16.21 -9.79
N TYR A 334 -0.62 14.95 -9.37
CA TYR A 334 0.52 14.05 -9.23
C TYR A 334 0.43 12.85 -10.16
N ILE A 335 1.59 12.34 -10.57
CA ILE A 335 1.73 11.06 -11.27
C ILE A 335 2.28 10.01 -10.30
N GLY A 336 1.63 8.85 -10.25
CA GLY A 336 2.12 7.67 -9.57
C GLY A 336 2.25 6.50 -10.55
N TRP A 337 3.43 5.93 -10.69
CA TRP A 337 3.63 4.73 -11.51
C TRP A 337 3.32 3.49 -10.69
N ARG A 338 2.24 2.79 -11.08
CA ARG A 338 1.74 1.62 -10.34
C ARG A 338 2.65 0.42 -10.60
N PRO A 339 3.22 -0.22 -9.56
CA PRO A 339 3.88 -1.51 -9.69
C PRO A 339 2.80 -2.61 -9.76
N LEU A 340 2.61 -3.20 -10.92
CA LEU A 340 1.56 -4.18 -11.18
C LEU A 340 2.19 -5.51 -11.60
N PRO A 341 2.52 -6.43 -10.67
CA PRO A 341 2.86 -7.80 -11.03
C PRO A 341 1.77 -8.38 -11.94
N LEU A 342 2.13 -9.20 -12.93
CA LEU A 342 1.20 -9.61 -14.01
C LEU A 342 -0.05 -10.33 -13.50
N ASP A 343 0.08 -11.05 -12.40
CA ASP A 343 -1.03 -11.75 -11.73
C ASP A 343 -1.84 -10.84 -10.79
N GLY A 344 -1.48 -9.55 -10.67
CA GLY A 344 -2.16 -8.57 -9.83
C GLY A 344 -1.97 -8.75 -8.32
N HIS A 345 -1.09 -9.67 -7.89
CA HIS A 345 -0.85 -9.96 -6.49
C HIS A 345 0.50 -9.40 -6.00
N PRO A 346 0.65 -9.15 -4.69
CA PRO A 346 1.93 -8.74 -4.10
C PRO A 346 3.04 -9.74 -4.38
N VAL A 347 4.29 -9.26 -4.45
CA VAL A 347 5.50 -10.05 -4.36
C VAL A 347 6.12 -9.78 -3.00
N LEU A 348 6.16 -10.80 -2.15
CA LEU A 348 6.72 -10.74 -0.80
C LEU A 348 7.56 -11.98 -0.52
N GLY A 349 8.84 -11.78 -0.24
CA GLY A 349 9.73 -12.89 0.11
C GLY A 349 11.18 -12.66 -0.26
N ALA A 350 12.05 -13.49 0.31
CA ALA A 350 13.45 -13.56 -0.09
C ALA A 350 13.58 -14.12 -1.52
N SER A 351 14.57 -13.63 -2.26
CA SER A 351 14.89 -14.20 -3.56
C SER A 351 15.44 -15.62 -3.42
N PRO A 352 15.02 -16.58 -4.24
CA PRO A 352 15.61 -17.91 -4.27
C PRO A 352 17.08 -17.91 -4.74
N GLU A 353 17.44 -16.96 -5.62
CA GLU A 353 18.80 -16.83 -6.15
C GLU A 353 19.75 -16.10 -5.18
N ARG A 354 19.23 -15.17 -4.40
CA ARG A 354 19.96 -14.36 -3.42
C ARG A 354 19.14 -14.21 -2.14
N PRO A 355 19.18 -15.19 -1.24
CA PRO A 355 18.32 -15.24 -0.05
C PRO A 355 18.48 -14.05 0.91
N ASP A 356 19.58 -13.30 0.83
CA ASP A 356 19.80 -12.08 1.61
C ASP A 356 19.08 -10.85 1.03
N VAL A 357 18.46 -10.99 -0.15
CA VAL A 357 17.67 -9.93 -0.79
C VAL A 357 16.21 -10.26 -0.70
N TYR A 358 15.44 -9.43 -0.01
CA TYR A 358 13.99 -9.54 0.17
C TYR A 358 13.27 -8.61 -0.78
N LEU A 359 12.26 -9.10 -1.49
CA LEU A 359 11.45 -8.31 -2.42
C LEU A 359 10.10 -7.94 -1.78
N ALA A 360 9.69 -6.68 -1.95
CA ALA A 360 8.39 -6.16 -1.52
C ALA A 360 7.83 -5.26 -2.61
N ILE A 361 7.18 -5.87 -3.62
CA ILE A 361 6.65 -5.19 -4.80
C ILE A 361 5.15 -5.45 -4.89
N MET A 362 4.33 -4.40 -4.93
CA MET A 362 2.89 -4.59 -4.95
C MET A 362 2.13 -3.37 -5.48
N HIS A 363 1.03 -3.63 -6.15
CA HIS A 363 -0.09 -2.70 -6.22
C HIS A 363 -0.74 -2.57 -4.82
N SER A 364 -1.76 -1.84 -4.60
CA SER A 364 -2.45 -1.74 -3.28
C SER A 364 -1.51 -1.53 -2.07
N GLY A 365 -0.32 -0.95 -2.30
CA GLY A 365 0.70 -0.77 -1.26
C GLY A 365 0.19 0.02 -0.05
N VAL A 366 -0.77 0.94 -0.23
CA VAL A 366 -1.38 1.67 0.90
C VAL A 366 -2.17 0.71 1.78
N SER A 367 -3.13 -0.05 1.23
CA SER A 367 -3.92 -1.01 2.01
C SER A 367 -3.04 -2.05 2.71
N LEU A 368 -1.98 -2.50 2.02
CA LEU A 368 -1.16 -3.62 2.48
C LEU A 368 0.08 -3.22 3.28
N ALA A 369 0.47 -1.94 3.32
CA ALA A 369 1.71 -1.51 3.97
C ALA A 369 1.87 -2.04 5.40
N PRO A 370 0.87 -1.98 6.30
CA PRO A 370 1.04 -2.44 7.67
C PRO A 370 1.36 -3.93 7.74
N ILE A 371 0.57 -4.76 7.06
CA ILE A 371 0.73 -6.22 7.12
C ILE A 371 1.94 -6.70 6.34
N ALA A 372 2.29 -6.07 5.22
CA ALA A 372 3.50 -6.35 4.46
C ALA A 372 4.76 -6.04 5.27
N GLY A 373 4.76 -4.91 5.98
CA GLY A 373 5.85 -4.54 6.89
C GLY A 373 6.03 -5.55 8.01
N GLN A 374 4.93 -5.96 8.65
CA GLN A 374 4.95 -6.94 9.72
C GLN A 374 5.48 -8.31 9.24
N PHE A 375 5.00 -8.79 8.09
CA PHE A 375 5.43 -10.09 7.55
C PHE A 375 6.88 -10.07 7.09
N ALA A 376 7.30 -9.04 6.36
CA ALA A 376 8.67 -8.89 5.91
C ALA A 376 9.64 -8.84 7.10
N ALA A 377 9.34 -8.02 8.10
CA ALA A 377 10.19 -7.94 9.30
C ALA A 377 10.25 -9.27 10.05
N ARG A 378 9.12 -9.98 10.17
CA ARG A 378 9.10 -11.29 10.81
C ARG A 378 9.97 -12.31 10.07
N GLU A 379 9.84 -12.43 8.75
CA GLU A 379 10.67 -13.36 7.95
C GLU A 379 12.15 -13.00 8.01
N ILE A 380 12.49 -11.72 7.85
CA ILE A 380 13.88 -11.25 7.86
C ILE A 380 14.54 -11.49 9.22
N ILE A 381 13.86 -11.18 10.32
CA ILE A 381 14.39 -11.30 11.67
C ILE A 381 14.47 -12.76 12.12
N SER A 382 13.44 -13.57 11.86
CA SER A 382 13.44 -14.96 12.31
C SER A 382 14.20 -15.90 11.37
N GLY A 383 14.39 -15.54 10.11
CA GLY A 383 14.91 -16.43 9.07
C GLY A 383 13.93 -17.54 8.65
N GLU A 384 12.69 -17.51 9.17
CA GLU A 384 11.65 -18.51 8.87
C GLU A 384 10.67 -17.97 7.84
N THR A 385 10.27 -18.79 6.87
CA THR A 385 9.24 -18.45 5.90
C THR A 385 7.84 -18.55 6.51
N LEU A 386 6.97 -17.63 6.15
CA LEU A 386 5.56 -17.64 6.57
C LEU A 386 4.71 -18.37 5.52
N PRO A 387 4.04 -19.48 5.84
CA PRO A 387 3.21 -20.24 4.87
C PRO A 387 2.09 -19.39 4.24
N ARG A 388 1.63 -18.35 4.91
CA ARG A 388 0.66 -17.40 4.35
C ARG A 388 1.17 -16.63 3.13
N LEU A 389 2.49 -16.54 2.96
CA LEU A 389 3.12 -15.84 1.84
C LEU A 389 3.51 -16.77 0.69
N ASP A 390 3.26 -18.08 0.76
CA ASP A 390 3.69 -19.02 -0.28
C ASP A 390 3.13 -18.70 -1.66
N VAL A 391 1.89 -18.18 -1.71
CA VAL A 391 1.23 -17.72 -2.96
C VAL A 391 1.73 -16.35 -3.44
N TYR A 392 2.61 -15.68 -2.69
CA TYR A 392 3.17 -14.37 -2.99
C TYR A 392 4.68 -14.39 -3.19
N ARG A 393 5.30 -15.58 -3.23
CA ARG A 393 6.75 -15.71 -3.40
C ARG A 393 7.22 -15.15 -4.74
N PRO A 394 8.46 -14.61 -4.77
CA PRO A 394 8.99 -13.99 -5.99
C PRO A 394 9.24 -14.97 -7.14
N ASP A 395 9.36 -16.27 -6.89
CA ASP A 395 9.60 -17.36 -7.85
C ASP A 395 8.32 -18.09 -8.28
N ARG A 396 7.14 -17.59 -7.90
CA ARG A 396 5.86 -18.17 -8.35
C ARG A 396 5.62 -17.93 -9.84
N ASP A 397 4.71 -18.69 -10.42
CA ASP A 397 4.18 -18.44 -11.76
C ASP A 397 3.33 -17.16 -11.79
N PHE A 398 3.62 -16.26 -12.72
CA PHE A 398 2.91 -15.00 -12.90
C PHE A 398 1.91 -15.11 -14.05
N GLU A 399 0.73 -15.66 -13.79
CA GLU A 399 -0.34 -15.70 -14.78
C GLU A 399 -0.90 -14.29 -15.03
N LEU A 400 -1.06 -13.93 -16.31
CA LEU A 400 -1.60 -12.63 -16.66
C LEU A 400 -3.06 -12.49 -16.28
N ILE A 401 -3.37 -11.65 -15.29
CA ILE A 401 -4.73 -11.27 -14.94
C ILE A 401 -5.05 -9.90 -15.54
N ARG A 402 -6.08 -9.84 -16.39
CA ARG A 402 -6.58 -8.58 -16.97
C ARG A 402 -7.58 -7.93 -16.00
N ARG A 403 -7.10 -7.32 -14.93
CA ARG A 403 -7.94 -6.61 -13.94
C ARG A 403 -7.94 -5.09 -14.11
N TYR A 404 -6.89 -4.56 -14.74
CA TYR A 404 -6.65 -3.12 -14.87
C TYR A 404 -6.35 -2.75 -16.32
#